data_97c8cf80d954774dd730db90509cf4f3
#
_entry.id   97c8cf80d954774dd730db90509cf4f3
#
_cell.length_a   1.000
_cell.length_b   1.000
_cell.length_c   1.000
_cell.angle_alpha   90.00
_cell.angle_beta   90.00
_cell.angle_gamma   90.00
#
_symmetry.space_group_name_H-M   'P 1'
#
loop_
_entity.id
_entity.type
_entity.pdbx_description
1 polymer ?
#
loop_
_entity_poly.entity_id
_entity_poly.type
_entity_poly.pdbx_seq_one_letter_code
_entity_poly.pdbx_strand_id
1 'polypeptide(L)'
;AVPASYNDLKDGVDFRDHYGWVFYQRKLLVPSYMRSQRLVLRMAAVTHVGKVYLNGKLVCQHKGGFLPFEAEINEYLTDGENLLTIAVDNRIDHSTLPVGSEGGGGMLGGGMFPWKGSKPKNAPNFDFFNYCGITRPVKLYTTPGEYIRDVTLNASVDGDKASISYEVETVGQGTVHIEVWDREGQKVAEGDGATGVLKVEQVHLWQPLRAYLYEIKIAFGADRYTLPYGIRTVKVEGGKFLVNGQPFYFKGYGKHEDTYPGGRGLNMPMNVKDISLMKWQGANSFRTSHYPYSEEMMRLCDQEGIVVIDETPAVGVHLNFGGGANFKGGKKV
;
A
#
# COMPACT_ATOMS: atom_id res chain seq x y z
N ALA A 1 -11.72 -3.07 15.87
CA ALA A 1 -11.62 -1.92 14.97
C ALA A 1 -10.89 -2.32 13.70
N VAL A 2 -11.21 -1.67 12.58
CA VAL A 2 -10.54 -1.78 11.27
C VAL A 2 -10.62 -0.38 10.65
N PRO A 3 -9.48 0.18 10.18
CA PRO A 3 -8.14 -0.38 10.23
C PRO A 3 -7.52 -0.28 11.63
N ALA A 4 -6.85 -1.35 12.05
CA ALA A 4 -6.03 -1.37 13.26
C ALA A 4 -5.21 -2.66 13.32
N SER A 5 -4.09 -2.64 14.05
CA SER A 5 -3.49 -3.86 14.56
C SER A 5 -4.29 -4.34 15.79
N TYR A 6 -4.60 -5.62 15.87
CA TYR A 6 -5.32 -6.15 17.04
C TYR A 6 -4.43 -6.26 18.28
N ASN A 7 -3.12 -6.26 18.13
CA ASN A 7 -2.16 -6.55 19.18
C ASN A 7 -2.25 -5.60 20.38
N ASP A 8 -2.58 -4.31 20.13
CA ASP A 8 -2.66 -3.28 21.18
C ASP A 8 -4.10 -2.77 21.44
N LEU A 9 -5.13 -3.44 20.85
CA LEU A 9 -6.54 -3.03 21.04
C LEU A 9 -7.12 -3.47 22.38
N LYS A 10 -6.46 -4.38 23.07
CA LYS A 10 -6.83 -4.85 24.42
C LYS A 10 -5.61 -5.01 25.28
N ASP A 11 -5.80 -4.78 26.57
CA ASP A 11 -4.80 -5.13 27.57
C ASP A 11 -4.64 -6.65 27.67
N GLY A 12 -3.40 -7.08 27.87
CA GLY A 12 -3.05 -8.48 28.13
C GLY A 12 -2.18 -9.12 27.06
N VAL A 13 -1.28 -9.95 27.55
CA VAL A 13 -0.27 -10.65 26.73
C VAL A 13 -0.88 -11.63 25.71
N ASP A 14 -2.04 -12.18 25.99
CA ASP A 14 -2.70 -13.15 25.09
C ASP A 14 -3.11 -12.53 23.74
N PHE A 15 -3.45 -11.24 23.72
CA PHE A 15 -3.74 -10.52 22.48
C PHE A 15 -2.47 -10.04 21.80
N ARG A 16 -1.57 -9.46 22.60
CA ARG A 16 -0.32 -8.91 22.07
C ARG A 16 0.57 -9.99 21.45
N ASP A 17 0.68 -11.15 22.11
CA ASP A 17 1.53 -12.28 21.72
C ASP A 17 0.75 -13.39 20.99
N HIS A 18 -0.47 -13.11 20.50
CA HIS A 18 -1.26 -14.09 19.78
C HIS A 18 -0.46 -14.71 18.62
N TYR A 19 -0.59 -16.03 18.44
CA TYR A 19 0.06 -16.79 17.38
C TYR A 19 -0.97 -17.64 16.64
N GLY A 20 -1.13 -17.40 15.33
CA GLY A 20 -2.06 -18.11 14.47
C GLY A 20 -3.18 -17.25 13.91
N TRP A 21 -4.33 -17.87 13.65
CA TRP A 21 -5.44 -17.25 12.97
C TRP A 21 -6.27 -16.35 13.89
N VAL A 22 -6.65 -15.17 13.37
CA VAL A 22 -7.66 -14.26 13.92
C VAL A 22 -8.76 -14.06 12.88
N PHE A 23 -10.03 -14.04 13.34
CA PHE A 23 -11.16 -13.93 12.45
C PHE A 23 -11.90 -12.61 12.68
N TYR A 24 -12.10 -11.88 11.58
CA TYR A 24 -12.93 -10.68 11.53
C TYR A 24 -14.23 -11.01 10.82
N GLN A 25 -15.35 -10.67 11.43
CA GLN A 25 -16.65 -10.90 10.82
C GLN A 25 -17.48 -9.63 10.78
N ARG A 26 -18.19 -9.43 9.69
CA ARG A 26 -19.14 -8.34 9.50
C ARG A 26 -20.29 -8.76 8.62
N LYS A 27 -21.48 -8.36 9.03
CA LYS A 27 -22.67 -8.44 8.21
C LYS A 27 -22.67 -7.31 7.18
N LEU A 28 -22.87 -7.66 5.92
CA LEU A 28 -22.96 -6.74 4.80
C LEU A 28 -24.38 -6.74 4.25
N LEU A 29 -24.98 -5.55 4.16
CA LEU A 29 -26.19 -5.32 3.40
C LEU A 29 -25.79 -4.56 2.13
N VAL A 30 -25.82 -5.24 0.98
CA VAL A 30 -25.44 -4.67 -0.30
C VAL A 30 -26.68 -4.13 -1.00
N PRO A 31 -26.78 -2.79 -1.25
CA PRO A 31 -27.91 -2.20 -1.93
C PRO A 31 -28.10 -2.76 -3.35
N SER A 32 -29.35 -2.86 -3.80
CA SER A 32 -29.69 -3.44 -5.11
C SER A 32 -29.01 -2.74 -6.27
N TYR A 33 -28.86 -1.41 -6.23
CA TYR A 33 -28.19 -0.63 -7.28
C TYR A 33 -26.70 -0.96 -7.42
N MET A 34 -26.02 -1.44 -6.35
CA MET A 34 -24.65 -1.91 -6.43
C MET A 34 -24.55 -3.32 -7.01
N ARG A 35 -25.56 -4.16 -6.79
CA ARG A 35 -25.57 -5.56 -7.25
C ARG A 35 -25.68 -5.70 -8.77
N SER A 36 -26.27 -4.71 -9.44
CA SER A 36 -26.38 -4.68 -10.91
C SER A 36 -25.09 -4.27 -11.62
N GLN A 37 -24.08 -3.86 -10.85
CA GLN A 37 -22.77 -3.48 -11.36
C GLN A 37 -21.72 -4.54 -10.96
N ARG A 38 -20.53 -4.46 -11.54
CA ARG A 38 -19.38 -5.21 -11.07
C ARG A 38 -19.02 -4.72 -9.67
N LEU A 39 -19.08 -5.61 -8.68
CA LEU A 39 -18.88 -5.28 -7.28
C LEU A 39 -17.57 -5.91 -6.79
N VAL A 40 -16.68 -5.08 -6.29
CA VAL A 40 -15.33 -5.46 -5.89
C VAL A 40 -15.12 -5.22 -4.40
N LEU A 41 -14.61 -6.23 -3.72
CA LEU A 41 -14.13 -6.14 -2.35
C LEU A 41 -12.60 -6.02 -2.37
N ARG A 42 -12.06 -4.91 -1.84
CA ARG A 42 -10.63 -4.61 -1.78
C ARG A 42 -10.18 -4.55 -0.33
N MET A 43 -9.17 -5.33 0.01
CA MET A 43 -8.41 -5.26 1.25
C MET A 43 -7.11 -4.50 0.97
N ALA A 44 -6.92 -3.35 1.61
CA ALA A 44 -5.72 -2.53 1.36
C ALA A 44 -4.45 -3.09 2.04
N ALA A 45 -4.59 -3.81 3.15
CA ALA A 45 -3.54 -4.66 3.71
C ALA A 45 -4.10 -5.61 4.78
N VAL A 46 -3.65 -6.87 4.74
CA VAL A 46 -3.95 -7.92 5.74
C VAL A 46 -2.65 -8.62 6.11
N THR A 47 -2.19 -8.44 7.33
CA THR A 47 -0.85 -8.85 7.75
C THR A 47 -0.89 -10.15 8.57
N HIS A 48 -0.31 -11.29 8.10
CA HIS A 48 0.54 -11.48 6.91
C HIS A 48 -0.16 -12.28 5.82
N VAL A 49 -1.06 -13.21 6.16
CA VAL A 49 -1.84 -14.01 5.22
C VAL A 49 -3.33 -13.74 5.45
N GLY A 50 -4.03 -13.39 4.40
CA GLY A 50 -5.47 -13.15 4.40
C GLY A 50 -6.22 -14.20 3.61
N LYS A 51 -7.33 -14.73 4.19
CA LYS A 51 -8.34 -15.49 3.45
C LYS A 51 -9.69 -14.82 3.63
N VAL A 52 -10.36 -14.56 2.53
CA VAL A 52 -11.64 -13.84 2.49
C VAL A 52 -12.75 -14.80 2.12
N TYR A 53 -13.77 -14.83 2.96
CA TYR A 53 -14.95 -15.66 2.75
C TYR A 53 -16.19 -14.77 2.73
N LEU A 54 -17.12 -15.08 1.83
CA LEU A 54 -18.44 -14.47 1.80
C LEU A 54 -19.48 -15.61 1.87
N ASN A 55 -20.36 -15.53 2.84
CA ASN A 55 -21.38 -16.57 3.09
C ASN A 55 -20.79 -18.00 3.23
N GLY A 56 -19.59 -18.10 3.83
CA GLY A 56 -18.87 -19.35 4.03
C GLY A 56 -18.06 -19.85 2.82
N LYS A 57 -18.18 -19.23 1.65
CA LYS A 57 -17.41 -19.58 0.44
C LYS A 57 -16.12 -18.76 0.40
N LEU A 58 -15.01 -19.42 0.07
CA LEU A 58 -13.72 -18.74 -0.15
C LEU A 58 -13.80 -17.89 -1.42
N VAL A 59 -13.58 -16.59 -1.28
CA VAL A 59 -13.54 -15.60 -2.38
C VAL A 59 -12.13 -15.43 -2.93
N CYS A 60 -11.20 -15.12 -2.06
CA CYS A 60 -9.80 -14.95 -2.42
C CYS A 60 -8.87 -15.19 -1.22
N GLN A 61 -7.58 -15.34 -1.51
CA GLN A 61 -6.52 -15.39 -0.50
C GLN A 61 -5.28 -14.66 -0.99
N HIS A 62 -4.53 -14.10 -0.05
CA HIS A 62 -3.30 -13.37 -0.34
C HIS A 62 -2.25 -13.63 0.74
N LYS A 63 -1.00 -13.72 0.32
CA LYS A 63 0.17 -13.76 1.21
C LYS A 63 1.06 -12.56 0.89
N GLY A 64 1.27 -11.71 1.89
CA GLY A 64 1.97 -10.44 1.75
C GLY A 64 1.24 -9.35 2.53
N GLY A 65 1.80 -8.94 3.68
CA GLY A 65 1.07 -8.15 4.68
C GLY A 65 0.90 -6.67 4.39
N PHE A 66 1.49 -6.14 3.29
CA PHE A 66 1.63 -4.70 3.07
C PHE A 66 1.09 -4.23 1.71
N LEU A 67 0.62 -5.14 0.87
CA LEU A 67 0.08 -4.82 -0.45
C LEU A 67 -1.42 -5.08 -0.50
N PRO A 68 -2.15 -4.31 -1.32
CA PRO A 68 -3.57 -4.53 -1.52
C PRO A 68 -3.84 -5.78 -2.37
N PHE A 69 -5.00 -6.38 -2.13
CA PHE A 69 -5.58 -7.41 -2.98
C PHE A 69 -7.09 -7.27 -3.02
N GLU A 70 -7.71 -7.74 -4.09
CA GLU A 70 -9.13 -7.57 -4.30
C GLU A 70 -9.75 -8.74 -5.06
N ALA A 71 -11.06 -8.84 -5.01
CA ALA A 71 -11.82 -9.80 -5.78
C ALA A 71 -13.22 -9.28 -6.09
N GLU A 72 -13.74 -9.67 -7.23
CA GLU A 72 -15.15 -9.51 -7.58
C GLU A 72 -16.01 -10.48 -6.75
N ILE A 73 -17.11 -9.98 -6.20
CA ILE A 73 -17.90 -10.74 -5.23
C ILE A 73 -19.35 -10.97 -5.66
N ASN A 74 -19.75 -10.57 -6.86
CA ASN A 74 -21.15 -10.68 -7.31
C ASN A 74 -21.72 -12.08 -7.17
N GLU A 75 -20.98 -13.12 -7.57
CA GLU A 75 -21.42 -14.52 -7.53
C GLU A 75 -21.53 -15.12 -6.12
N TYR A 76 -20.94 -14.47 -5.12
CA TYR A 76 -20.94 -14.93 -3.73
C TYR A 76 -22.06 -14.31 -2.90
N LEU A 77 -22.78 -13.31 -3.46
CA LEU A 77 -23.86 -12.62 -2.74
C LEU A 77 -25.15 -13.44 -2.73
N THR A 78 -25.84 -13.33 -1.60
CA THR A 78 -27.24 -13.78 -1.45
C THR A 78 -28.15 -12.56 -1.25
N ASP A 79 -29.46 -12.76 -1.39
CA ASP A 79 -30.41 -11.71 -1.06
C ASP A 79 -30.39 -11.41 0.44
N GLY A 80 -30.54 -10.12 0.78
CA GLY A 80 -30.52 -9.65 2.16
C GLY A 80 -29.13 -9.55 2.76
N GLU A 81 -28.97 -10.08 3.96
CA GLU A 81 -27.74 -9.99 4.75
C GLU A 81 -26.68 -11.01 4.28
N ASN A 82 -25.46 -10.55 4.10
CA ASN A 82 -24.33 -11.38 3.72
C ASN A 82 -23.27 -11.36 4.82
N LEU A 83 -22.68 -12.49 5.17
CA LEU A 83 -21.63 -12.59 6.17
C LEU A 83 -20.26 -12.57 5.52
N LEU A 84 -19.53 -11.46 5.68
CA LEU A 84 -18.12 -11.36 5.35
C LEU A 84 -17.28 -11.88 6.50
N THR A 85 -16.35 -12.81 6.21
CA THR A 85 -15.34 -13.29 7.16
C THR A 85 -13.95 -13.11 6.53
N ILE A 86 -13.07 -12.42 7.24
CA ILE A 86 -11.65 -12.30 6.85
C ILE A 86 -10.84 -13.00 7.93
N ALA A 87 -10.19 -14.10 7.55
CA ALA A 87 -9.26 -14.83 8.39
C ALA A 87 -7.86 -14.33 8.15
N VAL A 88 -7.16 -13.95 9.22
CA VAL A 88 -5.83 -13.35 9.22
C VAL A 88 -4.88 -14.26 9.96
N ASP A 89 -3.81 -14.72 9.31
CA ASP A 89 -2.73 -15.48 9.94
C ASP A 89 -1.53 -14.57 10.17
N ASN A 90 -1.11 -14.47 11.42
CA ASN A 90 0.01 -13.62 11.81
C ASN A 90 1.35 -14.34 11.86
N ARG A 91 1.39 -15.62 11.54
CA ARG A 91 2.63 -16.40 11.57
C ARG A 91 3.61 -15.93 10.51
N ILE A 92 4.86 -15.83 10.92
CA ILE A 92 6.00 -15.52 10.06
C ILE A 92 6.95 -16.70 10.01
N ASP A 93 7.45 -16.96 8.81
CA ASP A 93 8.41 -18.03 8.54
C ASP A 93 9.40 -17.60 7.44
N HIS A 94 10.18 -18.52 6.92
CA HIS A 94 11.11 -18.24 5.82
C HIS A 94 10.42 -18.04 4.46
N SER A 95 9.11 -18.20 4.38
CA SER A 95 8.29 -17.96 3.19
C SER A 95 7.45 -16.68 3.28
N THR A 96 7.55 -15.94 4.38
CA THR A 96 6.94 -14.60 4.56
C THR A 96 7.95 -13.49 4.35
N LEU A 97 7.47 -12.29 4.05
CA LEU A 97 8.23 -11.06 4.13
C LEU A 97 7.47 -10.08 5.06
N PRO A 98 8.11 -9.63 6.14
CA PRO A 98 9.45 -9.95 6.63
C PRO A 98 9.56 -11.39 7.15
N VAL A 99 10.79 -11.90 7.20
CA VAL A 99 11.07 -13.28 7.58
C VAL A 99 11.06 -13.47 9.11
N GLY A 100 10.77 -14.68 9.54
CA GLY A 100 10.84 -15.10 10.91
C GLY A 100 10.88 -16.61 11.05
N SER A 101 10.65 -17.10 12.26
CA SER A 101 10.54 -18.53 12.54
C SER A 101 9.51 -18.78 13.64
N GLU A 102 9.10 -20.02 13.78
CA GLU A 102 8.39 -20.49 14.96
C GLU A 102 9.40 -20.81 16.07
N GLY A 103 9.19 -20.27 17.27
CA GLY A 103 10.00 -20.58 18.45
C GLY A 103 10.56 -19.38 19.19
N GLY A 104 10.92 -19.57 20.44
CA GLY A 104 11.28 -18.51 21.40
C GLY A 104 12.72 -17.98 21.34
N GLY A 105 13.35 -17.87 20.19
CA GLY A 105 14.73 -17.41 20.03
C GLY A 105 14.84 -16.12 19.22
N GLY A 106 14.29 -15.00 19.71
CA GLY A 106 14.56 -13.67 19.16
C GLY A 106 15.90 -13.12 19.66
N MET A 107 16.43 -12.13 18.93
CA MET A 107 17.73 -11.46 19.17
C MET A 107 17.97 -10.99 20.62
N LEU A 108 16.93 -10.79 21.41
CA LEU A 108 16.99 -10.33 22.80
C LEU A 108 16.56 -11.38 23.84
N GLY A 109 16.14 -12.58 23.41
CA GLY A 109 15.71 -13.66 24.29
C GLY A 109 16.59 -14.89 24.15
N GLY A 110 17.77 -14.87 24.71
CA GLY A 110 18.76 -15.96 24.68
C GLY A 110 18.27 -17.26 25.31
N GLY A 111 17.40 -17.99 24.63
CA GLY A 111 16.95 -19.33 25.01
C GLY A 111 17.24 -20.32 23.90
N MET A 112 18.32 -21.09 24.04
CA MET A 112 18.74 -22.11 23.07
C MET A 112 17.81 -23.34 23.04
N PHE A 113 16.76 -23.38 23.88
CA PHE A 113 15.78 -24.48 23.93
C PHE A 113 14.38 -23.93 24.25
N PRO A 114 13.34 -24.29 23.51
CA PRO A 114 11.98 -24.01 23.94
C PRO A 114 11.70 -24.76 25.23
N TRP A 115 11.27 -24.03 26.26
CA TRP A 115 10.82 -24.64 27.50
C TRP A 115 9.63 -25.56 27.16
N LYS A 116 9.74 -26.82 27.63
CA LYS A 116 8.68 -27.81 27.44
C LYS A 116 7.36 -27.25 28.03
N GLY A 117 6.39 -26.89 27.12
CA GLY A 117 5.12 -26.28 27.53
C GLY A 117 4.97 -24.78 27.20
N SER A 118 5.96 -24.12 26.59
CA SER A 118 5.78 -22.76 26.11
C SER A 118 4.80 -22.73 24.92
N LYS A 119 3.86 -21.75 24.91
CA LYS A 119 2.97 -21.55 23.78
C LYS A 119 3.80 -21.16 22.53
N PRO A 120 3.42 -21.62 21.33
CA PRO A 120 4.06 -21.17 20.09
C PRO A 120 3.96 -19.64 19.96
N LYS A 121 5.02 -19.01 19.47
CA LYS A 121 5.01 -17.58 19.15
C LYS A 121 5.93 -17.26 17.99
N ASN A 122 5.69 -16.12 17.34
CA ASN A 122 6.58 -15.64 16.30
C ASN A 122 7.95 -15.26 16.88
N ALA A 123 9.01 -15.67 16.19
CA ALA A 123 10.37 -15.22 16.40
C ALA A 123 10.80 -14.37 15.20
N PRO A 124 10.59 -13.04 15.24
CA PRO A 124 10.95 -12.13 14.14
C PRO A 124 12.47 -12.09 13.93
N ASN A 125 12.88 -12.05 12.65
CA ASN A 125 14.27 -11.77 12.29
C ASN A 125 14.47 -10.27 11.96
N PHE A 126 13.79 -9.40 12.73
CA PHE A 126 13.81 -7.94 12.59
C PHE A 126 13.57 -7.29 13.97
N ASP A 127 13.85 -6.00 14.07
CA ASP A 127 13.94 -5.25 15.34
C ASP A 127 12.69 -4.42 15.70
N PHE A 128 11.59 -4.56 14.96
CA PHE A 128 10.33 -3.90 15.26
C PHE A 128 9.22 -4.90 15.63
N PHE A 129 8.16 -4.41 16.29
CA PHE A 129 7.06 -5.27 16.70
C PHE A 129 6.27 -5.79 15.50
N ASN A 130 5.96 -7.09 15.49
CA ASN A 130 5.18 -7.74 14.44
C ASN A 130 3.68 -7.42 14.59
N TYR A 131 3.29 -6.19 14.33
CA TYR A 131 1.90 -5.78 14.30
C TYR A 131 1.12 -6.46 13.19
N CYS A 132 0.01 -7.10 13.53
CA CYS A 132 -0.81 -7.90 12.63
C CYS A 132 -2.28 -7.52 12.69
N GLY A 133 -3.03 -7.93 11.68
CA GLY A 133 -4.45 -7.66 11.55
C GLY A 133 -4.84 -7.10 10.19
N ILE A 134 -6.00 -6.48 10.12
CA ILE A 134 -6.45 -5.68 8.98
C ILE A 134 -6.00 -4.24 9.24
N THR A 135 -4.78 -3.93 8.80
CA THR A 135 -4.08 -2.69 9.15
C THR A 135 -4.43 -1.51 8.24
N ARG A 136 -5.04 -1.77 7.10
CA ARG A 136 -5.52 -0.74 6.15
C ARG A 136 -6.98 -0.99 5.79
N PRO A 137 -7.69 -0.02 5.20
CA PRO A 137 -9.13 -0.13 4.95
C PRO A 137 -9.54 -1.34 4.13
N VAL A 138 -10.74 -1.85 4.44
CA VAL A 138 -11.49 -2.76 3.58
C VAL A 138 -12.56 -1.92 2.88
N LYS A 139 -12.54 -1.95 1.55
CA LYS A 139 -13.42 -1.13 0.70
C LYS A 139 -14.31 -2.02 -0.15
N LEU A 140 -15.55 -1.62 -0.31
CA LEU A 140 -16.49 -2.17 -1.27
C LEU A 140 -16.78 -1.07 -2.29
N TYR A 141 -16.54 -1.35 -3.56
CA TYR A 141 -16.79 -0.39 -4.64
C TYR A 141 -17.37 -1.08 -5.87
N THR A 142 -17.96 -0.30 -6.74
CA THR A 142 -18.51 -0.78 -8.01
C THR A 142 -17.82 -0.13 -9.19
N THR A 143 -17.79 -0.85 -10.30
CA THR A 143 -17.49 -0.33 -11.63
C THR A 143 -18.60 -0.76 -12.58
N PRO A 144 -18.74 -0.11 -13.75
CA PRO A 144 -19.50 -0.70 -14.86
C PRO A 144 -18.93 -2.07 -15.25
N GLY A 145 -19.65 -2.84 -16.04
CA GLY A 145 -19.15 -4.11 -16.60
C GLY A 145 -17.95 -3.92 -17.54
N GLU A 146 -17.93 -2.79 -18.25
CA GLU A 146 -16.78 -2.32 -19.01
C GLU A 146 -16.07 -1.25 -18.19
N TYR A 147 -14.79 -1.46 -17.86
CA TYR A 147 -14.10 -0.64 -16.87
C TYR A 147 -12.60 -0.45 -17.16
N ILE A 148 -12.04 0.59 -16.57
CA ILE A 148 -10.61 0.88 -16.53
C ILE A 148 -9.97 -0.04 -15.47
N ARG A 149 -9.06 -0.90 -15.92
CA ARG A 149 -8.38 -1.87 -15.07
C ARG A 149 -7.14 -1.31 -14.41
N ASP A 150 -6.30 -0.63 -15.20
CA ASP A 150 -5.04 -0.05 -14.73
C ASP A 150 -4.63 1.15 -15.57
N VAL A 151 -3.78 2.02 -15.00
CA VAL A 151 -3.29 3.24 -15.64
C VAL A 151 -1.80 3.39 -15.34
N THR A 152 -1.00 3.43 -16.40
CA THR A 152 0.42 3.76 -16.32
C THR A 152 0.69 5.12 -16.96
N LEU A 153 1.39 5.99 -16.23
CA LEU A 153 1.75 7.33 -16.68
C LEU A 153 3.26 7.54 -16.47
N ASN A 154 3.95 8.01 -17.52
CA ASN A 154 5.36 8.36 -17.44
C ASN A 154 5.60 9.73 -18.08
N ALA A 155 6.26 10.63 -17.34
CA ALA A 155 6.55 11.96 -17.83
C ALA A 155 8.01 12.10 -18.27
N SER A 156 8.20 12.83 -19.35
CA SER A 156 9.49 13.42 -19.76
C SER A 156 9.34 14.94 -19.87
N VAL A 157 10.42 15.66 -19.61
CA VAL A 157 10.42 17.12 -19.56
C VAL A 157 11.55 17.65 -20.45
N ASP A 158 11.24 18.65 -21.26
CA ASP A 158 12.18 19.37 -22.12
C ASP A 158 11.88 20.88 -22.03
N GLY A 159 12.74 21.60 -21.30
CA GLY A 159 12.52 23.01 -21.00
C GLY A 159 11.24 23.26 -20.22
N ASP A 160 10.33 24.03 -20.79
CA ASP A 160 9.03 24.37 -20.24
C ASP A 160 7.89 23.47 -20.76
N LYS A 161 8.23 22.37 -21.43
CA LYS A 161 7.27 21.40 -21.99
C LYS A 161 7.41 20.04 -21.33
N ALA A 162 6.29 19.34 -21.19
CA ALA A 162 6.28 17.95 -20.80
C ALA A 162 5.53 17.07 -21.78
N SER A 163 6.01 15.83 -21.89
CA SER A 163 5.29 14.76 -22.59
C SER A 163 4.95 13.66 -21.59
N ILE A 164 3.66 13.34 -21.46
CA ILE A 164 3.17 12.27 -20.60
C ILE A 164 2.79 11.11 -21.50
N SER A 165 3.62 10.06 -21.55
CA SER A 165 3.21 8.80 -22.15
C SER A 165 2.25 8.08 -21.23
N TYR A 166 1.17 7.53 -21.79
CA TYR A 166 0.17 6.81 -21.03
C TYR A 166 -0.18 5.46 -21.65
N GLU A 167 -0.53 4.53 -20.77
CA GLU A 167 -1.15 3.26 -21.09
C GLU A 167 -2.32 3.02 -20.15
N VAL A 168 -3.50 2.74 -20.69
CA VAL A 168 -4.73 2.46 -19.94
C VAL A 168 -5.19 1.06 -20.29
N GLU A 169 -5.09 0.15 -19.33
CA GLU A 169 -5.66 -1.18 -19.48
C GLU A 169 -7.17 -1.12 -19.23
N THR A 170 -7.95 -1.71 -20.13
CA THR A 170 -9.41 -1.74 -20.02
C THR A 170 -9.97 -3.15 -20.17
N VAL A 171 -11.15 -3.36 -19.62
CA VAL A 171 -11.97 -4.56 -19.83
C VAL A 171 -13.25 -4.15 -20.55
N GLY A 172 -13.53 -4.76 -21.70
CA GLY A 172 -14.66 -4.41 -22.56
C GLY A 172 -14.24 -3.75 -23.87
N GLN A 173 -15.21 -3.19 -24.59
CA GLN A 173 -14.98 -2.55 -25.88
C GLN A 173 -15.35 -1.07 -25.82
N GLY A 174 -14.47 -0.21 -26.32
CA GLY A 174 -14.70 1.23 -26.32
C GLY A 174 -13.42 2.00 -26.59
N THR A 175 -13.53 3.31 -26.62
CA THR A 175 -12.40 4.22 -26.75
C THR A 175 -12.10 4.85 -25.39
N VAL A 176 -10.83 4.85 -25.02
CA VAL A 176 -10.34 5.61 -23.89
C VAL A 176 -10.23 7.07 -24.30
N HIS A 177 -10.72 7.97 -23.48
CA HIS A 177 -10.47 9.40 -23.55
C HIS A 177 -9.75 9.84 -22.28
N ILE A 178 -8.65 10.59 -22.41
CA ILE A 178 -7.82 11.06 -21.30
C ILE A 178 -7.59 12.57 -21.40
N GLU A 179 -7.71 13.25 -20.27
CA GLU A 179 -7.53 14.69 -20.16
C GLU A 179 -6.58 15.04 -19.03
N VAL A 180 -5.81 16.11 -19.20
CA VAL A 180 -4.95 16.72 -18.18
C VAL A 180 -5.51 18.09 -17.83
N TRP A 181 -5.79 18.31 -16.56
CA TRP A 181 -6.33 19.55 -16.02
C TRP A 181 -5.34 20.18 -15.03
N ASP A 182 -5.15 21.48 -15.13
CA ASP A 182 -4.33 22.23 -14.19
C ASP A 182 -5.09 22.55 -12.89
N ARG A 183 -4.42 23.23 -11.95
CA ARG A 183 -5.03 23.64 -10.68
C ARG A 183 -6.10 24.72 -10.81
N GLU A 184 -6.04 25.49 -11.87
CA GLU A 184 -6.97 26.57 -12.20
C GLU A 184 -8.24 26.00 -12.88
N GLY A 185 -8.29 24.70 -13.11
CA GLY A 185 -9.41 24.00 -13.75
C GLY A 185 -9.45 24.20 -15.27
N GLN A 186 -8.29 24.41 -15.90
CA GLN A 186 -8.15 24.49 -17.34
C GLN A 186 -7.65 23.15 -17.90
N LYS A 187 -8.26 22.70 -18.99
CA LYS A 187 -7.75 21.54 -19.72
C LYS A 187 -6.51 21.93 -20.53
N VAL A 188 -5.37 21.32 -20.21
CA VAL A 188 -4.07 21.63 -20.81
C VAL A 188 -3.58 20.61 -21.83
N ALA A 189 -4.16 19.40 -21.81
CA ALA A 189 -3.91 18.37 -22.82
C ALA A 189 -5.06 17.36 -22.85
N GLU A 190 -5.23 16.69 -23.98
CA GLU A 190 -6.16 15.56 -24.12
C GLU A 190 -5.68 14.58 -25.18
N GLY A 191 -6.22 13.37 -25.16
CA GLY A 191 -5.95 12.32 -26.14
C GLY A 191 -6.96 11.21 -26.12
N ASP A 192 -7.01 10.45 -27.21
CA ASP A 192 -7.87 9.29 -27.39
C ASP A 192 -7.04 8.03 -27.63
N GLY A 193 -7.59 6.89 -27.23
CA GLY A 193 -6.94 5.58 -27.35
C GLY A 193 -6.36 5.07 -26.04
N ALA A 194 -6.12 3.76 -25.99
CA ALA A 194 -5.59 3.09 -24.81
C ALA A 194 -4.11 3.43 -24.53
N THR A 195 -3.39 3.91 -25.52
CA THR A 195 -1.99 4.35 -25.41
C THR A 195 -1.77 5.64 -26.18
N GLY A 196 -0.87 6.49 -25.70
CA GLY A 196 -0.55 7.74 -26.38
C GLY A 196 0.44 8.60 -25.63
N VAL A 197 0.58 9.84 -26.11
CA VAL A 197 1.44 10.86 -25.49
C VAL A 197 0.67 12.18 -25.44
N LEU A 198 0.51 12.70 -24.23
CA LEU A 198 -0.09 14.02 -23.98
C LEU A 198 1.02 15.05 -23.89
N LYS A 199 0.87 16.19 -24.55
CA LYS A 199 1.83 17.29 -24.50
C LYS A 199 1.28 18.43 -23.66
N VAL A 200 2.05 18.83 -22.65
CA VAL A 200 1.72 19.95 -21.76
C VAL A 200 2.73 21.07 -22.04
N GLU A 201 2.23 22.18 -22.54
CA GLU A 201 3.01 23.40 -22.72
C GLU A 201 3.04 24.20 -21.41
N GLN A 202 4.11 24.97 -21.17
CA GLN A 202 4.30 25.77 -19.97
C GLN A 202 4.08 24.98 -18.67
N VAL A 203 4.76 23.83 -18.58
CA VAL A 203 4.56 22.85 -17.50
C VAL A 203 4.95 23.40 -16.13
N HIS A 204 4.07 23.21 -15.16
CA HIS A 204 4.37 23.37 -13.74
C HIS A 204 4.87 22.07 -13.15
N LEU A 205 6.17 22.00 -12.84
CA LEU A 205 6.77 20.77 -12.31
C LEU A 205 6.44 20.59 -10.82
N TRP A 206 6.16 19.35 -10.45
CA TRP A 206 6.18 18.94 -9.06
C TRP A 206 7.61 19.08 -8.52
N GLN A 207 7.77 19.76 -7.40
CA GLN A 207 9.07 19.98 -6.76
C GLN A 207 9.01 19.57 -5.29
N PRO A 208 10.12 19.09 -4.72
CA PRO A 208 10.23 18.84 -3.29
C PRO A 208 9.79 20.07 -2.48
N LEU A 209 8.89 19.85 -1.51
CA LEU A 209 8.26 20.86 -0.64
C LEU A 209 7.43 21.94 -1.37
N ARG A 210 7.31 21.86 -2.68
CA ARG A 210 6.53 22.77 -3.54
C ARG A 210 5.78 21.96 -4.59
N ALA A 211 4.98 20.99 -4.13
CA ALA A 211 4.24 20.13 -5.01
C ALA A 211 3.27 20.89 -5.91
N TYR A 212 3.25 20.57 -7.18
CA TYR A 212 2.20 20.93 -8.12
C TYR A 212 1.60 19.64 -8.69
N LEU A 213 0.30 19.48 -8.58
CA LEU A 213 -0.42 18.30 -9.10
C LEU A 213 -1.41 18.75 -10.14
N TYR A 214 -1.36 18.09 -11.29
CA TYR A 214 -2.41 18.09 -12.30
C TYR A 214 -3.47 17.05 -11.90
N GLU A 215 -4.65 17.18 -12.46
CA GLU A 215 -5.71 16.18 -12.38
C GLU A 215 -5.81 15.47 -13.73
N ILE A 216 -5.55 14.17 -13.73
CA ILE A 216 -5.76 13.33 -14.92
C ILE A 216 -7.15 12.72 -14.84
N LYS A 217 -7.99 12.97 -15.86
CA LYS A 217 -9.33 12.40 -15.97
C LYS A 217 -9.37 11.42 -17.13
N ILE A 218 -9.83 10.21 -16.85
CA ILE A 218 -9.90 9.12 -17.82
C ILE A 218 -11.33 8.64 -17.92
N ALA A 219 -11.81 8.50 -19.14
CA ALA A 219 -13.13 8.00 -19.46
C ALA A 219 -13.03 6.76 -20.36
N PHE A 220 -13.78 5.72 -20.03
CA PHE A 220 -13.95 4.53 -20.86
C PHE A 220 -15.40 4.05 -20.77
N GLY A 221 -16.16 4.19 -21.85
CA GLY A 221 -17.61 3.93 -21.81
C GLY A 221 -18.30 4.75 -20.71
N ALA A 222 -18.93 4.06 -19.76
CA ALA A 222 -19.53 4.67 -18.57
C ALA A 222 -18.57 4.84 -17.39
N ASP A 223 -17.39 4.21 -17.44
CA ASP A 223 -16.41 4.29 -16.35
C ASP A 223 -15.62 5.59 -16.39
N ARG A 224 -15.31 6.09 -15.21
CA ARG A 224 -14.55 7.34 -15.00
C ARG A 224 -13.54 7.13 -13.90
N TYR A 225 -12.30 7.53 -14.18
CA TYR A 225 -11.24 7.50 -13.19
C TYR A 225 -10.50 8.84 -13.16
N THR A 226 -10.25 9.34 -11.97
CA THR A 226 -9.54 10.60 -11.77
C THR A 226 -8.41 10.39 -10.79
N LEU A 227 -7.21 10.87 -11.13
CA LEU A 227 -6.04 10.78 -10.26
C LEU A 227 -5.22 12.07 -10.30
N PRO A 228 -4.63 12.49 -9.14
CA PRO A 228 -3.65 13.55 -9.11
C PRO A 228 -2.32 13.06 -9.70
N TYR A 229 -1.65 13.90 -10.46
CA TYR A 229 -0.38 13.57 -11.10
C TYR A 229 0.63 14.73 -11.03
N GLY A 230 1.76 14.49 -10.39
CA GLY A 230 2.87 15.44 -10.33
C GLY A 230 3.88 15.18 -11.44
N ILE A 231 3.98 16.08 -12.41
CA ILE A 231 4.95 15.96 -13.50
C ILE A 231 6.34 16.25 -12.94
N ARG A 232 7.22 15.26 -12.97
CA ARG A 232 8.59 15.34 -12.48
C ARG A 232 9.49 14.35 -13.21
N THR A 233 10.77 14.60 -13.18
CA THR A 233 11.81 13.65 -13.60
C THR A 233 12.69 13.29 -12.42
N VAL A 234 13.08 12.02 -12.34
CA VAL A 234 14.02 11.52 -11.33
C VAL A 234 15.14 10.79 -12.06
N LYS A 235 16.38 11.13 -11.77
CA LYS A 235 17.55 10.59 -12.45
C LYS A 235 18.74 10.46 -11.49
N VAL A 236 19.56 9.45 -11.70
CA VAL A 236 20.89 9.35 -11.09
C VAL A 236 21.92 9.56 -12.17
N GLU A 237 22.74 10.59 -12.03
CA GLU A 237 23.75 10.97 -13.00
C GLU A 237 25.00 11.55 -12.31
N GLY A 238 26.17 11.07 -12.70
CA GLY A 238 27.44 11.51 -12.12
C GLY A 238 27.52 11.31 -10.59
N GLY A 239 26.88 10.26 -10.07
CA GLY A 239 26.81 9.98 -8.63
C GLY A 239 25.89 10.92 -7.84
N LYS A 240 25.08 11.73 -8.53
CA LYS A 240 24.10 12.64 -7.92
C LYS A 240 22.69 12.16 -8.21
N PHE A 241 21.81 12.28 -7.21
CA PHE A 241 20.39 12.13 -7.37
C PHE A 241 19.77 13.46 -7.81
N LEU A 242 19.05 13.44 -8.92
CA LEU A 242 18.49 14.64 -9.53
C LEU A 242 16.96 14.55 -9.53
N VAL A 243 16.29 15.63 -9.13
CA VAL A 243 14.87 15.85 -9.34
C VAL A 243 14.72 17.03 -10.28
N ASN A 244 14.04 16.83 -11.41
CA ASN A 244 13.90 17.85 -12.47
C ASN A 244 15.25 18.44 -12.93
N GLY A 245 16.26 17.56 -13.07
CA GLY A 245 17.61 17.95 -13.47
C GLY A 245 18.42 18.70 -12.39
N GLN A 246 17.84 18.99 -11.22
CA GLN A 246 18.53 19.67 -10.14
C GLN A 246 19.00 18.68 -9.08
N PRO A 247 20.23 18.84 -8.54
CA PRO A 247 20.72 18.00 -7.45
C PRO A 247 19.79 18.05 -6.25
N PHE A 248 19.38 16.87 -5.78
CA PHE A 248 18.54 16.71 -4.59
C PHE A 248 19.35 16.12 -3.44
N TYR A 249 19.32 16.78 -2.30
CA TYR A 249 19.93 16.28 -1.07
C TYR A 249 18.84 15.79 -0.11
N PHE A 250 18.90 14.51 0.24
CA PHE A 250 17.96 13.87 1.16
C PHE A 250 18.20 14.38 2.59
N LYS A 251 17.28 15.18 3.10
CA LYS A 251 17.21 15.58 4.51
C LYS A 251 16.06 14.82 5.15
N GLY A 252 16.36 13.65 5.69
CA GLY A 252 15.30 12.77 6.17
C GLY A 252 15.78 11.68 7.10
N TYR A 253 14.89 10.78 7.44
CA TYR A 253 15.10 9.69 8.38
C TYR A 253 14.22 8.48 8.04
N GLY A 254 14.49 7.32 8.65
CA GLY A 254 13.58 6.18 8.63
C GLY A 254 12.38 6.46 9.52
N LYS A 255 11.17 6.15 9.04
CA LYS A 255 9.91 6.32 9.76
C LYS A 255 9.24 4.95 9.94
N HIS A 256 8.50 4.76 11.05
CA HIS A 256 7.52 3.69 11.21
C HIS A 256 6.09 4.23 11.14
N GLU A 257 5.11 3.38 10.78
CA GLU A 257 3.68 3.75 10.76
C GLU A 257 2.98 3.52 12.12
N ASP A 258 3.72 3.10 13.12
CA ASP A 258 3.16 2.68 14.40
C ASP A 258 2.62 3.89 15.18
N THR A 259 1.35 3.81 15.59
CA THR A 259 0.68 4.86 16.36
C THR A 259 -0.18 4.27 17.48
N TYR A 260 -0.24 4.97 18.62
CA TYR A 260 -1.14 4.58 19.70
C TYR A 260 -2.58 5.05 19.42
N PRO A 261 -3.63 4.25 19.71
CA PRO A 261 -3.59 2.86 20.18
C PRO A 261 -3.69 1.83 19.06
N GLY A 262 -3.69 2.23 17.81
CA GLY A 262 -3.99 1.38 16.66
C GLY A 262 -2.83 0.52 16.16
N GLY A 263 -1.65 0.58 16.79
CA GLY A 263 -0.44 -0.07 16.32
C GLY A 263 -0.09 0.40 14.91
N ARG A 264 0.06 -0.52 13.96
CA ARG A 264 0.30 -0.20 12.53
C ARG A 264 -0.98 0.08 11.73
N GLY A 265 -2.12 0.24 12.38
CA GLY A 265 -3.35 0.61 11.69
C GLY A 265 -3.26 2.00 11.05
N LEU A 266 -3.72 2.14 9.79
CA LEU A 266 -3.72 3.41 9.09
C LEU A 266 -4.39 4.51 9.92
N ASN A 267 -3.63 5.58 10.21
CA ASN A 267 -4.08 6.73 10.98
C ASN A 267 -3.74 8.03 10.22
N MET A 268 -4.66 8.48 9.38
CA MET A 268 -4.45 9.69 8.55
C MET A 268 -4.18 10.96 9.34
N PRO A 269 -4.89 11.26 10.44
CA PRO A 269 -4.55 12.42 11.29
C PRO A 269 -3.09 12.41 11.77
N MET A 270 -2.57 11.24 12.15
CA MET A 270 -1.17 11.11 12.56
C MET A 270 -0.21 11.25 11.39
N ASN A 271 -0.56 10.71 10.21
CA ASN A 271 0.25 10.90 9.00
C ASN A 271 0.39 12.37 8.64
N VAL A 272 -0.71 13.13 8.67
CA VAL A 272 -0.70 14.59 8.44
C VAL A 272 0.16 15.31 9.48
N LYS A 273 0.05 14.94 10.76
CA LYS A 273 0.87 15.49 11.83
C LYS A 273 2.36 15.19 11.60
N ASP A 274 2.70 13.96 11.26
CA ASP A 274 4.09 13.53 11.01
C ASP A 274 4.70 14.33 9.85
N ILE A 275 4.00 14.47 8.72
CA ILE A 275 4.46 15.28 7.59
C ILE A 275 4.64 16.76 8.00
N SER A 276 3.71 17.30 8.78
CA SER A 276 3.84 18.68 9.29
C SER A 276 5.07 18.86 10.17
N LEU A 277 5.37 17.90 11.06
CA LEU A 277 6.56 17.90 11.90
C LEU A 277 7.85 17.72 11.07
N MET A 278 7.82 16.86 10.06
CA MET A 278 8.95 16.70 9.13
C MET A 278 9.29 18.03 8.44
N LYS A 279 8.29 18.70 7.89
CA LYS A 279 8.47 20.02 7.24
C LYS A 279 8.96 21.08 8.23
N TRP A 280 8.42 21.09 9.45
CA TRP A 280 8.87 22.00 10.52
C TRP A 280 10.33 21.80 10.90
N GLN A 281 10.83 20.55 10.89
CA GLN A 281 12.24 20.21 11.14
C GLN A 281 13.14 20.48 9.91
N GLY A 282 12.59 20.90 8.77
CA GLY A 282 13.32 21.10 7.54
C GLY A 282 13.64 19.80 6.78
N ALA A 283 12.97 18.69 7.10
CA ALA A 283 13.08 17.46 6.35
C ALA A 283 12.28 17.55 5.03
N ASN A 284 12.79 16.90 3.99
CA ASN A 284 12.20 16.84 2.65
C ASN A 284 11.94 15.42 2.15
N SER A 285 12.33 14.44 2.94
CA SER A 285 12.29 13.03 2.55
C SER A 285 12.22 12.11 3.77
N PHE A 286 11.75 10.88 3.55
CA PHE A 286 11.89 9.80 4.52
C PHE A 286 12.00 8.45 3.82
N ARG A 287 12.40 7.43 4.57
CA ARG A 287 12.43 6.03 4.16
C ARG A 287 11.32 5.28 4.88
N THR A 288 10.58 4.47 4.11
CA THR A 288 9.50 3.64 4.66
C THR A 288 10.08 2.42 5.40
N SER A 289 10.61 2.62 6.59
CA SER A 289 11.19 1.54 7.38
C SER A 289 10.08 0.61 7.90
N HIS A 290 10.06 -0.66 7.58
CA HIS A 290 10.89 -1.44 6.64
C HIS A 290 9.97 -2.24 5.71
N TYR A 291 8.96 -1.59 5.14
CA TYR A 291 7.86 -2.17 4.36
C TYR A 291 7.15 -1.09 3.53
N PRO A 292 6.42 -1.46 2.46
CA PRO A 292 5.65 -0.49 1.69
C PRO A 292 4.58 0.19 2.55
N TYR A 293 4.52 1.52 2.48
CA TYR A 293 3.51 2.29 3.19
C TYR A 293 2.18 2.34 2.42
N SER A 294 1.14 2.89 3.05
CA SER A 294 -0.18 2.94 2.47
C SER A 294 -0.26 3.87 1.25
N GLU A 295 -1.19 3.58 0.33
CA GLU A 295 -1.49 4.46 -0.81
C GLU A 295 -1.85 5.87 -0.33
N GLU A 296 -2.57 5.98 0.78
CA GLU A 296 -2.96 7.24 1.39
C GLU A 296 -1.74 8.06 1.84
N MET A 297 -0.72 7.40 2.41
CA MET A 297 0.53 8.07 2.77
C MET A 297 1.32 8.53 1.53
N MET A 298 1.37 7.71 0.48
CA MET A 298 2.04 8.08 -0.77
C MET A 298 1.36 9.27 -1.44
N ARG A 299 0.02 9.30 -1.47
CA ARG A 299 -0.75 10.45 -1.97
C ARG A 299 -0.51 11.71 -1.14
N LEU A 300 -0.43 11.58 0.18
CA LEU A 300 -0.09 12.70 1.05
C LEU A 300 1.31 13.23 0.74
N CYS A 301 2.29 12.36 0.50
CA CYS A 301 3.64 12.75 0.10
C CYS A 301 3.66 13.48 -1.24
N ASP A 302 2.89 13.02 -2.22
CA ASP A 302 2.73 13.73 -3.50
C ASP A 302 2.12 15.13 -3.30
N GLN A 303 1.12 15.27 -2.45
CA GLN A 303 0.48 16.56 -2.14
C GLN A 303 1.41 17.54 -1.41
N GLU A 304 2.23 17.02 -0.51
CA GLU A 304 3.08 17.81 0.37
C GLU A 304 4.51 18.03 -0.16
N GLY A 305 4.85 17.40 -1.28
CA GLY A 305 6.18 17.52 -1.89
C GLY A 305 7.26 16.75 -1.13
N ILE A 306 6.93 15.63 -0.51
CA ILE A 306 7.89 14.80 0.22
C ILE A 306 8.41 13.70 -0.69
N VAL A 307 9.74 13.58 -0.75
CA VAL A 307 10.40 12.49 -1.49
C VAL A 307 10.46 11.25 -0.60
N VAL A 308 10.07 10.10 -1.14
CA VAL A 308 10.02 8.83 -0.40
C VAL A 308 11.02 7.85 -0.96
N ILE A 309 11.75 7.17 -0.09
CA ILE A 309 12.51 5.95 -0.40
C ILE A 309 11.65 4.80 0.09
N ASP A 310 10.94 4.15 -0.82
CA ASP A 310 10.06 3.04 -0.48
C ASP A 310 10.84 1.74 -0.36
N GLU A 311 10.48 0.91 0.63
CA GLU A 311 11.15 -0.37 0.90
C GLU A 311 10.23 -1.56 0.67
N THR A 312 10.80 -2.62 0.12
CA THR A 312 10.16 -3.95 0.19
C THR A 312 10.29 -4.49 1.62
N PRO A 313 9.37 -5.36 2.10
CA PRO A 313 9.41 -5.87 3.47
C PRO A 313 10.46 -6.98 3.64
N ALA A 314 11.66 -6.77 3.10
CA ALA A 314 12.77 -7.74 3.04
C ALA A 314 13.79 -7.57 4.17
N VAL A 315 13.47 -6.82 5.20
CA VAL A 315 14.35 -6.62 6.36
C VAL A 315 14.70 -7.96 7.01
N GLY A 316 15.98 -8.13 7.33
CA GLY A 316 16.49 -9.34 7.97
C GLY A 316 16.71 -10.55 7.07
N VAL A 317 16.42 -10.46 5.76
CA VAL A 317 16.60 -11.59 4.81
C VAL A 317 18.05 -12.09 4.75
N HIS A 318 19.02 -11.20 4.88
CA HIS A 318 20.45 -11.51 4.82
C HIS A 318 21.18 -11.43 6.15
N LEU A 319 20.49 -11.04 7.23
CA LEU A 319 21.11 -10.81 8.51
C LEU A 319 20.81 -11.98 9.45
N ASN A 320 21.85 -12.64 9.95
CA ASN A 320 21.76 -13.52 11.10
C ASN A 320 21.65 -12.65 12.37
N PHE A 321 20.48 -12.11 12.65
CA PHE A 321 20.21 -11.48 13.93
C PHE A 321 20.09 -12.55 15.02
N GLY A 322 21.14 -12.72 15.80
CA GLY A 322 21.16 -13.62 16.98
C GLY A 322 21.48 -15.07 16.63
N GLY A 323 22.72 -15.40 16.84
CA GLY A 323 23.34 -16.70 17.04
C GLY A 323 22.60 -17.93 16.54
N GLY A 324 22.96 -18.46 15.38
CA GLY A 324 22.79 -19.87 15.11
C GLY A 324 21.68 -20.31 14.16
N ALA A 325 20.91 -19.44 13.53
CA ALA A 325 20.12 -19.83 12.38
C ALA A 325 21.04 -19.95 11.14
N ASN A 326 21.71 -21.08 11.02
CA ASN A 326 22.37 -21.46 9.79
C ASN A 326 21.30 -21.58 8.71
N PHE A 327 21.21 -20.63 7.79
CA PHE A 327 20.49 -20.75 6.53
C PHE A 327 21.22 -21.78 5.62
N LYS A 328 21.24 -23.04 6.03
CA LYS A 328 21.61 -24.15 5.16
C LYS A 328 20.39 -24.46 4.32
N GLY A 329 20.33 -23.92 3.12
CA GLY A 329 19.38 -24.32 2.11
C GLY A 329 18.60 -23.22 1.39
N GLY A 330 18.94 -21.96 1.55
CA GLY A 330 18.38 -20.91 0.69
C GLY A 330 18.87 -21.09 -0.73
N LYS A 331 18.00 -21.56 -1.64
CA LYS A 331 18.25 -21.41 -3.07
C LYS A 331 18.46 -19.91 -3.33
N LYS A 332 19.56 -19.56 -3.99
CA LYS A 332 19.73 -18.23 -4.58
C LYS A 332 18.50 -17.95 -5.43
N VAL A 333 17.76 -16.91 -5.09
CA VAL A 333 16.75 -16.30 -5.95
C VAL A 333 17.48 -15.44 -6.96
#